data_4efd3e65c37bc0d0eaf99978f5edeb0e
#
_entry.id   4efd3e65c37bc0d0eaf99978f5edeb0e
#
_cell.length_a   1.000
_cell.length_b   1.000
_cell.length_c   1.000
_cell.angle_alpha   90.00
_cell.angle_beta   90.00
_cell.angle_gamma   90.00
#
_symmetry.space_group_name_H-M   'P 1'
#
loop_
_entity.id
_entity.type
_entity.pdbx_description
1 polymer ?
#
loop_
_entity_poly.entity_id
_entity_poly.type
_entity_poly.pdbx_seq_one_letter_code
_entity_poly.pdbx_strand_id
1 'polypeptide(L)'
;MSSNFEHDHEENEDYGKRFRPDREIYVVKKDGSKELFNVQKVISAVGKSAYRALTKFTKEEKEQICQYVVDKVNELEVDEVPIPIMHNIVESALEQVKPIVAKSYRDYRNYKQDFVRMLDDVYKKSQSIMYIGDKENANTDSALVSTKRSLIFNQLNKELYQKFFLTTEEIQACRDGYIYVHDMSARRDTMNCCLFDVKSVLTGGFEMGNLWYNEPKTLDVAFDVIGDIVLSAASQQYGGFTVPSVENILAPYAEKSYAKYLEKYRKLGLPEEKVEEVAWADVQRDMEQGFQGWEYKFNSVSSSRGDYPFITMTAGTGTSR
;
A
#
# COMPACT_ATOMS: atom_id res chain seq x y z
N MET A 1 -1.05 23.77 8.65
CA MET A 1 -2.01 24.88 8.51
C MET A 1 -3.20 24.55 9.41
N SER A 2 -3.24 25.15 10.59
CA SER A 2 -4.36 25.05 11.54
C SER A 2 -5.44 26.02 11.05
N SER A 3 -6.52 25.49 10.49
CA SER A 3 -7.71 26.29 10.21
C SER A 3 -8.45 26.51 11.53
N ASN A 4 -8.38 27.73 12.03
CA ASN A 4 -9.31 28.25 13.04
C ASN A 4 -10.70 28.24 12.40
N PHE A 5 -11.54 27.28 12.80
CA PHE A 5 -12.97 27.35 12.55
C PHE A 5 -13.55 28.31 13.56
N GLU A 6 -13.95 29.50 13.11
CA GLU A 6 -14.84 30.38 13.84
C GLU A 6 -16.14 29.62 14.11
N HIS A 7 -16.35 29.26 15.38
CA HIS A 7 -17.66 28.85 15.86
C HIS A 7 -18.56 30.09 15.83
N ASP A 8 -19.46 30.15 14.84
CA ASP A 8 -20.61 31.03 14.92
C ASP A 8 -21.31 30.78 16.26
N HIS A 9 -21.33 31.82 17.13
CA HIS A 9 -22.13 31.83 18.35
C HIS A 9 -23.61 31.98 17.97
N GLU A 10 -24.21 30.92 17.36
CA GLU A 10 -25.66 30.77 17.40
C GLU A 10 -26.02 30.40 18.85
N GLU A 11 -27.01 31.12 19.42
CA GLU A 11 -27.54 30.92 20.77
C GLU A 11 -27.60 29.45 21.14
N ASN A 12 -26.94 29.12 22.22
CA ASN A 12 -26.75 27.74 22.70
C ASN A 12 -28.08 27.25 23.32
N GLU A 13 -29.12 27.05 22.48
CA GLU A 13 -30.37 26.47 22.93
C GLU A 13 -30.12 25.04 23.39
N ASP A 14 -30.35 24.80 24.67
CA ASP A 14 -30.23 23.50 25.28
C ASP A 14 -31.50 22.67 24.99
N TYR A 15 -31.53 22.07 23.79
CA TYR A 15 -32.61 21.17 23.39
C TYR A 15 -32.77 19.99 24.37
N GLY A 16 -31.70 19.58 25.04
CA GLY A 16 -31.73 18.51 26.03
C GLY A 16 -32.55 18.81 27.27
N LYS A 17 -32.71 20.12 27.60
CA LYS A 17 -33.65 20.51 28.70
C LYS A 17 -35.07 20.61 28.24
N ARG A 18 -35.33 21.00 27.00
CA ARG A 18 -36.65 21.26 26.44
C ARG A 18 -37.35 19.97 25.94
N PHE A 19 -36.60 19.06 25.35
CA PHE A 19 -37.12 17.83 24.78
C PHE A 19 -36.55 16.63 25.55
N ARG A 20 -37.39 16.01 26.41
CA ARG A 20 -37.00 14.89 27.24
C ARG A 20 -38.00 13.76 27.09
N PRO A 21 -37.55 12.49 27.15
CA PRO A 21 -38.48 11.37 27.28
C PRO A 21 -39.19 11.42 28.62
N ASP A 22 -40.34 10.74 28.69
CA ASP A 22 -41.20 10.67 29.88
C ASP A 22 -40.58 9.85 31.02
N ARG A 23 -39.51 9.10 30.71
CA ARG A 23 -38.79 8.27 31.68
C ARG A 23 -37.29 8.32 31.41
N GLU A 24 -36.49 7.80 32.33
CA GLU A 24 -35.04 7.64 32.13
C GLU A 24 -34.77 6.51 31.12
N ILE A 25 -34.13 6.85 30.01
CA ILE A 25 -33.76 5.93 28.91
C ILE A 25 -32.27 5.96 28.72
N TYR A 26 -31.68 4.78 28.62
CA TYR A 26 -30.25 4.60 28.37
C TYR A 26 -29.97 4.13 26.92
N VAL A 27 -29.04 4.76 26.28
CA VAL A 27 -28.51 4.31 24.97
C VAL A 27 -27.37 3.35 25.22
N VAL A 28 -27.51 2.11 24.71
CA VAL A 28 -26.51 1.07 24.84
C VAL A 28 -25.57 1.15 23.60
N LYS A 29 -24.29 1.43 23.83
CA LYS A 29 -23.28 1.52 22.81
C LYS A 29 -22.79 0.13 22.36
N LYS A 30 -22.00 0.08 21.27
CA LYS A 30 -21.45 -1.18 20.72
C LYS A 30 -20.52 -1.92 21.69
N ASP A 31 -19.84 -1.20 22.59
CA ASP A 31 -18.96 -1.73 23.64
C ASP A 31 -19.72 -2.18 24.90
N GLY A 32 -21.04 -2.12 24.87
CA GLY A 32 -21.90 -2.44 26.01
C GLY A 32 -22.06 -1.32 27.05
N SER A 33 -21.36 -0.21 26.92
CA SER A 33 -21.52 0.92 27.82
C SER A 33 -22.88 1.59 27.65
N LYS A 34 -23.44 2.06 28.75
CA LYS A 34 -24.77 2.71 28.81
C LYS A 34 -24.59 4.20 29.06
N GLU A 35 -25.33 4.99 28.34
CA GLU A 35 -25.33 6.43 28.48
C GLU A 35 -26.75 6.97 28.48
N LEU A 36 -27.06 7.88 29.44
CA LEU A 36 -28.39 8.50 29.50
C LEU A 36 -28.70 9.22 28.17
N PHE A 37 -29.88 8.97 27.64
CA PHE A 37 -30.36 9.59 26.43
C PHE A 37 -30.37 11.12 26.58
N ASN A 38 -29.82 11.81 25.57
CA ASN A 38 -29.83 13.26 25.51
C ASN A 38 -29.98 13.70 24.03
N VAL A 39 -31.13 14.34 23.74
CA VAL A 39 -31.46 14.80 22.39
C VAL A 39 -30.46 15.85 21.87
N GLN A 40 -29.74 16.59 22.73
CA GLN A 40 -28.68 17.51 22.31
C GLN A 40 -27.58 16.80 21.53
N LYS A 41 -27.28 15.55 21.89
CA LYS A 41 -26.31 14.73 21.14
C LYS A 41 -26.82 14.36 19.73
N VAL A 42 -28.14 14.15 19.62
CA VAL A 42 -28.76 13.94 18.30
C VAL A 42 -28.61 15.19 17.45
N ILE A 43 -28.96 16.36 17.98
CA ILE A 43 -28.82 17.64 17.25
C ILE A 43 -27.37 17.90 16.82
N SER A 44 -26.40 17.63 17.71
CA SER A 44 -24.99 17.71 17.36
C SER A 44 -24.60 16.77 16.21
N ALA A 45 -25.09 15.53 16.23
CA ALA A 45 -24.78 14.53 15.21
C ALA A 45 -25.40 14.87 13.84
N VAL A 46 -26.68 15.29 13.85
CA VAL A 46 -27.38 15.67 12.60
C VAL A 46 -26.84 16.99 12.03
N GLY A 47 -26.43 17.95 12.89
CA GLY A 47 -25.75 19.17 12.48
C GLY A 47 -24.46 18.90 11.69
N LYS A 48 -23.64 17.97 12.14
CA LYS A 48 -22.46 17.52 11.40
C LYS A 48 -22.79 16.91 10.03
N SER A 49 -23.92 16.22 9.92
CA SER A 49 -24.39 15.64 8.67
C SER A 49 -24.95 16.69 7.71
N ALA A 50 -25.65 17.70 8.27
CA ALA A 50 -26.09 18.85 7.48
C ALA A 50 -24.91 19.65 6.92
N TYR A 51 -23.86 19.86 7.71
CA TYR A 51 -22.64 20.51 7.25
C TYR A 51 -21.99 19.74 6.08
N ARG A 52 -21.89 18.42 6.18
CA ARG A 52 -21.38 17.58 5.05
C ARG A 52 -22.28 17.66 3.79
N ALA A 53 -23.58 17.85 3.98
CA ALA A 53 -24.53 18.05 2.89
C ALA A 53 -24.61 19.51 2.39
N LEU A 54 -23.69 20.37 2.83
CA LEU A 54 -23.63 21.81 2.51
C LEU A 54 -24.95 22.54 2.78
N THR A 55 -25.62 22.18 3.88
CA THR A 55 -26.88 22.81 4.31
C THR A 55 -26.89 23.05 5.82
N LYS A 56 -27.87 23.83 6.31
CA LYS A 56 -28.09 24.07 7.74
C LYS A 56 -29.56 23.76 8.07
N PHE A 57 -29.84 23.43 9.33
CA PHE A 57 -31.19 23.31 9.85
C PHE A 57 -31.71 24.66 10.33
N THR A 58 -33.00 24.94 10.10
CA THR A 58 -33.69 26.03 10.80
C THR A 58 -33.99 25.60 12.26
N LYS A 59 -34.42 26.55 13.08
CA LYS A 59 -34.82 26.25 14.45
C LYS A 59 -36.02 25.29 14.48
N GLU A 60 -37.02 25.53 13.67
CA GLU A 60 -38.22 24.72 13.52
C GLU A 60 -37.88 23.28 13.06
N GLU A 61 -36.98 23.13 12.11
CA GLU A 61 -36.52 21.82 11.66
C GLU A 61 -35.80 21.05 12.78
N LYS A 62 -34.96 21.72 13.60
CA LYS A 62 -34.31 21.10 14.76
C LYS A 62 -35.34 20.65 15.81
N GLU A 63 -36.34 21.49 16.10
CA GLU A 63 -37.43 21.16 17.04
C GLU A 63 -38.26 19.96 16.56
N GLN A 64 -38.59 19.91 15.26
CA GLN A 64 -39.30 18.77 14.67
C GLN A 64 -38.52 17.48 14.80
N ILE A 65 -37.20 17.51 14.56
CA ILE A 65 -36.34 16.33 14.75
C ILE A 65 -36.30 15.91 16.20
N CYS A 66 -36.13 16.87 17.14
CA CYS A 66 -36.13 16.58 18.57
C CYS A 66 -37.45 15.92 19.05
N GLN A 67 -38.58 16.51 18.65
CA GLN A 67 -39.90 15.98 19.04
C GLN A 67 -40.09 14.57 18.47
N TYR A 68 -39.84 14.36 17.16
CA TYR A 68 -39.99 13.04 16.56
C TYR A 68 -39.13 11.98 17.23
N VAL A 69 -37.86 12.30 17.54
CA VAL A 69 -36.95 11.33 18.18
C VAL A 69 -37.43 10.99 19.60
N VAL A 70 -37.84 11.99 20.38
CA VAL A 70 -38.35 11.76 21.75
C VAL A 70 -39.62 10.93 21.72
N ASP A 71 -40.57 11.24 20.83
CA ASP A 71 -41.85 10.50 20.72
C ASP A 71 -41.54 9.03 20.33
N LYS A 72 -40.69 8.80 19.36
CA LYS A 72 -40.31 7.43 18.95
C LYS A 72 -39.59 6.65 20.06
N VAL A 73 -38.75 7.30 20.84
CA VAL A 73 -38.06 6.68 21.97
C VAL A 73 -39.06 6.33 23.09
N ASN A 74 -40.07 7.18 23.34
CA ASN A 74 -41.15 6.90 24.31
C ASN A 74 -42.02 5.71 23.87
N GLU A 75 -42.33 5.61 22.53
CA GLU A 75 -43.12 4.51 21.96
C GLU A 75 -42.46 3.13 22.12
N LEU A 76 -41.13 3.06 22.30
CA LEU A 76 -40.43 1.77 22.43
C LEU A 76 -40.74 1.04 23.75
N GLU A 77 -41.27 1.72 24.77
CA GLU A 77 -41.62 1.17 26.10
C GLU A 77 -40.48 0.38 26.78
N VAL A 78 -39.20 0.68 26.42
CA VAL A 78 -38.01 0.06 27.00
C VAL A 78 -37.06 1.11 27.60
N ASP A 79 -36.36 0.75 28.67
CA ASP A 79 -35.44 1.67 29.35
C ASP A 79 -34.03 1.67 28.71
N GLU A 80 -33.75 0.68 27.88
CA GLU A 80 -32.48 0.54 27.19
C GLU A 80 -32.66 0.44 25.68
N VAL A 81 -32.13 1.39 24.93
CA VAL A 81 -32.23 1.46 23.48
C VAL A 81 -30.82 1.21 22.83
N PRO A 82 -30.68 0.10 22.11
CA PRO A 82 -29.43 -0.14 21.35
C PRO A 82 -29.12 0.97 20.34
N ILE A 83 -27.87 1.36 20.22
CA ILE A 83 -27.42 2.42 19.30
C ILE A 83 -27.86 2.22 17.83
N PRO A 84 -27.96 0.96 17.27
CA PRO A 84 -28.51 0.78 15.91
C PRO A 84 -29.97 1.22 15.79
N ILE A 85 -30.81 0.97 16.82
CA ILE A 85 -32.22 1.39 16.84
C ILE A 85 -32.28 2.92 16.90
N MET A 86 -31.47 3.53 17.77
CA MET A 86 -31.38 4.99 17.84
C MET A 86 -31.00 5.62 16.51
N HIS A 87 -30.04 5.03 15.78
CA HIS A 87 -29.67 5.51 14.44
C HIS A 87 -30.84 5.44 13.45
N ASN A 88 -31.63 4.39 13.48
CA ASN A 88 -32.78 4.26 12.58
C ASN A 88 -33.88 5.32 12.92
N ILE A 89 -34.13 5.59 14.18
CA ILE A 89 -35.07 6.64 14.62
C ILE A 89 -34.61 8.01 14.10
N VAL A 90 -33.32 8.35 14.30
CA VAL A 90 -32.74 9.62 13.84
C VAL A 90 -32.78 9.73 12.30
N GLU A 91 -32.47 8.66 11.59
CA GLU A 91 -32.55 8.61 10.14
C GLU A 91 -33.98 8.85 9.64
N SER A 92 -34.98 8.20 10.24
CA SER A 92 -36.40 8.41 9.91
C SER A 92 -36.85 9.85 10.17
N ALA A 93 -36.39 10.47 11.26
CA ALA A 93 -36.63 11.88 11.52
C ALA A 93 -36.07 12.78 10.43
N LEU A 94 -34.83 12.50 10.00
CA LEU A 94 -34.15 13.26 8.96
C LEU A 94 -34.83 13.08 7.57
N GLU A 95 -35.33 11.89 7.25
CA GLU A 95 -36.05 11.64 6.01
C GLU A 95 -37.32 12.48 5.89
N GLN A 96 -38.01 12.71 7.01
CA GLN A 96 -39.23 13.54 7.04
C GLN A 96 -38.90 15.04 6.95
N VAL A 97 -37.84 15.49 7.63
CA VAL A 97 -37.53 16.92 7.74
C VAL A 97 -36.61 17.40 6.60
N LYS A 98 -35.56 16.61 6.27
CA LYS A 98 -34.57 17.03 5.28
C LYS A 98 -33.86 15.82 4.62
N PRO A 99 -34.43 15.20 3.60
CA PRO A 99 -33.94 13.95 3.00
C PRO A 99 -32.48 13.97 2.55
N ILE A 100 -31.97 15.12 2.07
CA ILE A 100 -30.56 15.26 1.68
C ILE A 100 -29.61 15.04 2.87
N VAL A 101 -30.01 15.45 4.08
CA VAL A 101 -29.24 15.23 5.32
C VAL A 101 -29.38 13.79 5.80
N ALA A 102 -30.56 13.17 5.63
CA ALA A 102 -30.76 11.75 5.92
C ALA A 102 -29.78 10.89 5.11
N LYS A 103 -29.66 11.15 3.82
CA LYS A 103 -28.67 10.49 2.95
C LYS A 103 -27.24 10.68 3.46
N SER A 104 -26.82 11.91 3.75
CA SER A 104 -25.49 12.20 4.29
C SER A 104 -25.21 11.50 5.63
N TYR A 105 -26.23 11.40 6.51
CA TYR A 105 -26.14 10.70 7.78
C TYR A 105 -25.96 9.18 7.59
N ARG A 106 -26.75 8.58 6.71
CA ARG A 106 -26.69 7.15 6.34
C ARG A 106 -25.36 6.80 5.70
N ASP A 107 -24.91 7.59 4.72
CA ASP A 107 -23.66 7.37 3.99
C ASP A 107 -22.46 7.40 4.95
N TYR A 108 -22.42 8.36 5.87
CA TYR A 108 -21.35 8.42 6.88
C TYR A 108 -21.38 7.25 7.86
N ARG A 109 -22.57 6.83 8.32
CA ARG A 109 -22.74 5.66 9.19
C ARG A 109 -22.25 4.38 8.48
N ASN A 110 -22.64 4.18 7.24
CA ASN A 110 -22.26 3.02 6.44
C ASN A 110 -20.74 3.03 6.19
N TYR A 111 -20.19 4.16 5.77
CA TYR A 111 -18.74 4.33 5.60
C TYR A 111 -17.96 3.95 6.87
N LYS A 112 -18.40 4.43 8.03
CA LYS A 112 -17.75 4.10 9.31
C LYS A 112 -17.86 2.61 9.66
N GLN A 113 -19.00 1.97 9.41
CA GLN A 113 -19.17 0.54 9.64
C GLN A 113 -18.30 -0.29 8.69
N ASP A 114 -18.27 0.07 7.42
CA ASP A 114 -17.43 -0.60 6.41
C ASP A 114 -15.94 -0.45 6.72
N PHE A 115 -15.53 0.72 7.20
CA PHE A 115 -14.15 0.95 7.61
C PHE A 115 -13.75 0.10 8.82
N VAL A 116 -14.61 0.00 9.83
CA VAL A 116 -14.37 -0.87 11.00
C VAL A 116 -14.30 -2.33 10.58
N ARG A 117 -15.19 -2.79 9.68
CA ARG A 117 -15.15 -4.15 9.14
C ARG A 117 -13.87 -4.42 8.37
N MET A 118 -13.47 -3.50 7.51
CA MET A 118 -12.19 -3.60 6.79
C MET A 118 -11.00 -3.74 7.74
N LEU A 119 -10.94 -2.95 8.81
CA LEU A 119 -9.86 -3.06 9.81
C LEU A 119 -9.90 -4.39 10.57
N ASP A 120 -11.07 -4.92 10.87
CA ASP A 120 -11.23 -6.22 11.51
C ASP A 120 -10.74 -7.36 10.59
N ASP A 121 -11.05 -7.29 9.31
CA ASP A 121 -10.58 -8.25 8.30
C ASP A 121 -9.05 -8.18 8.15
N VAL A 122 -8.46 -6.96 8.11
CA VAL A 122 -7.01 -6.78 8.11
C VAL A 122 -6.39 -7.34 9.39
N TYR A 123 -6.99 -7.10 10.56
CA TYR A 123 -6.50 -7.64 11.83
C TYR A 123 -6.50 -9.17 11.86
N LYS A 124 -7.61 -9.81 11.47
CA LYS A 124 -7.72 -11.28 11.42
C LYS A 124 -6.72 -11.91 10.47
N LYS A 125 -6.56 -11.33 9.27
CA LYS A 125 -5.57 -11.81 8.31
C LYS A 125 -4.14 -11.58 8.81
N SER A 126 -3.88 -10.45 9.46
CA SER A 126 -2.57 -10.16 10.07
C SER A 126 -2.19 -11.17 11.15
N GLN A 127 -3.14 -11.58 11.99
CA GLN A 127 -2.92 -12.65 12.97
C GLN A 127 -2.54 -13.97 12.28
N SER A 128 -3.26 -14.35 11.21
CA SER A 128 -2.92 -15.54 10.43
C SER A 128 -1.50 -15.46 9.85
N ILE A 129 -1.11 -14.35 9.23
CA ILE A 129 0.22 -14.13 8.66
C ILE A 129 1.30 -14.21 9.74
N MET A 130 1.08 -13.60 10.90
CA MET A 130 2.06 -13.62 11.99
C MET A 130 2.36 -15.01 12.53
N TYR A 131 1.34 -15.88 12.63
CA TYR A 131 1.48 -17.20 13.23
C TYR A 131 1.74 -18.32 12.22
N ILE A 132 1.12 -18.27 11.05
CA ILE A 132 1.16 -19.37 10.07
C ILE A 132 2.14 -19.06 8.93
N GLY A 133 2.32 -17.77 8.61
CA GLY A 133 3.02 -17.31 7.41
C GLY A 133 2.16 -17.40 6.17
N ASP A 134 2.75 -17.09 5.04
CA ASP A 134 2.12 -17.21 3.72
C ASP A 134 3.05 -17.96 2.78
N LYS A 135 2.57 -19.05 2.21
CA LYS A 135 3.32 -19.93 1.30
C LYS A 135 2.91 -19.76 -0.16
N GLU A 136 2.02 -18.81 -0.46
CA GLU A 136 1.49 -18.63 -1.82
C GLU A 136 2.53 -18.00 -2.77
N ASN A 137 3.54 -17.32 -2.23
CA ASN A 137 4.58 -16.67 -3.04
C ASN A 137 5.93 -17.39 -2.88
N ALA A 138 6.42 -18.02 -3.96
CA ALA A 138 7.69 -18.76 -3.99
C ALA A 138 8.94 -17.86 -3.79
N ASN A 139 8.83 -16.56 -4.05
CA ASN A 139 9.94 -15.60 -3.95
C ASN A 139 10.10 -14.99 -2.55
N THR A 140 9.29 -15.42 -1.59
CA THR A 140 9.33 -14.90 -0.22
C THR A 140 9.61 -15.98 0.80
N ASP A 141 10.44 -15.66 1.78
CA ASP A 141 10.62 -16.50 2.96
C ASP A 141 9.68 -16.01 4.07
N SER A 142 8.59 -16.73 4.30
CA SER A 142 7.58 -16.38 5.29
C SER A 142 8.08 -16.43 6.75
N ALA A 143 9.26 -16.99 7.01
CA ALA A 143 9.88 -16.98 8.33
C ALA A 143 10.49 -15.61 8.68
N LEU A 144 10.87 -14.81 7.67
CA LEU A 144 11.49 -13.51 7.88
C LEU A 144 10.47 -12.47 8.42
N VAL A 145 10.92 -11.68 9.38
CA VAL A 145 10.14 -10.56 9.95
C VAL A 145 9.78 -9.52 8.88
N SER A 146 10.70 -9.24 7.96
CA SER A 146 10.47 -8.33 6.83
C SER A 146 9.33 -8.81 5.93
N THR A 147 9.29 -10.11 5.60
CA THR A 147 8.22 -10.73 4.83
C THR A 147 6.87 -10.59 5.53
N LYS A 148 6.80 -10.91 6.82
CA LYS A 148 5.56 -10.80 7.60
C LYS A 148 5.02 -9.37 7.62
N ARG A 149 5.89 -8.37 7.80
CA ARG A 149 5.49 -6.94 7.73
C ARG A 149 4.92 -6.59 6.35
N SER A 150 5.59 -7.03 5.29
CA SER A 150 5.14 -6.76 3.92
C SER A 150 3.81 -7.42 3.59
N LEU A 151 3.59 -8.66 4.02
CA LEU A 151 2.32 -9.36 3.82
C LEU A 151 1.16 -8.64 4.52
N ILE A 152 1.37 -8.13 5.75
CA ILE A 152 0.36 -7.34 6.46
C ILE A 152 0.08 -6.03 5.71
N PHE A 153 1.13 -5.34 5.25
CA PHE A 153 1.00 -4.12 4.47
C PHE A 153 0.28 -4.36 3.13
N ASN A 154 0.60 -5.46 2.44
CA ASN A 154 -0.06 -5.87 1.21
C ASN A 154 -1.54 -6.16 1.43
N GLN A 155 -1.91 -6.81 2.55
CA GLN A 155 -3.31 -7.03 2.88
C GLN A 155 -4.06 -5.69 3.09
N LEU A 156 -3.47 -4.75 3.82
CA LEU A 156 -4.03 -3.41 3.99
C LEU A 156 -4.21 -2.70 2.64
N ASN A 157 -3.19 -2.72 1.79
CA ASN A 157 -3.26 -2.10 0.46
C ASN A 157 -4.34 -2.74 -0.43
N LYS A 158 -4.51 -4.05 -0.38
CA LYS A 158 -5.57 -4.76 -1.10
C LYS A 158 -6.95 -4.28 -0.68
N GLU A 159 -7.21 -4.17 0.64
CA GLU A 159 -8.48 -3.66 1.15
C GLU A 159 -8.73 -2.21 0.75
N LEU A 160 -7.68 -1.37 0.82
CA LEU A 160 -7.77 0.03 0.39
C LEU A 160 -8.03 0.15 -1.11
N TYR A 161 -7.37 -0.69 -1.94
CA TYR A 161 -7.60 -0.70 -3.37
C TYR A 161 -9.05 -1.08 -3.70
N GLN A 162 -9.57 -2.15 -3.11
CA GLN A 162 -10.96 -2.55 -3.28
C GLN A 162 -11.93 -1.42 -2.89
N LYS A 163 -11.66 -0.76 -1.76
CA LYS A 163 -12.56 0.27 -1.23
C LYS A 163 -12.61 1.55 -2.08
N PHE A 164 -11.48 1.96 -2.66
CA PHE A 164 -11.37 3.27 -3.32
C PHE A 164 -11.34 3.21 -4.85
N PHE A 165 -11.06 2.06 -5.44
CA PHE A 165 -10.84 1.93 -6.88
C PHE A 165 -11.78 0.93 -7.57
N LEU A 166 -12.47 0.07 -6.82
CA LEU A 166 -13.42 -0.87 -7.38
C LEU A 166 -14.85 -0.53 -6.99
N THR A 167 -15.78 -0.77 -7.91
CA THR A 167 -17.22 -0.70 -7.64
C THR A 167 -17.69 -1.92 -6.86
N THR A 168 -18.89 -1.85 -6.30
CA THR A 168 -19.50 -2.98 -5.57
C THR A 168 -19.66 -4.20 -6.48
N GLU A 169 -20.02 -3.99 -7.75
CA GLU A 169 -20.20 -5.04 -8.76
C GLU A 169 -18.86 -5.71 -9.08
N GLU A 170 -17.78 -4.94 -9.26
CA GLU A 170 -16.44 -5.47 -9.51
C GLU A 170 -15.90 -6.25 -8.31
N ILE A 171 -16.12 -5.76 -7.09
CA ILE A 171 -15.75 -6.49 -5.86
C ILE A 171 -16.51 -7.83 -5.79
N GLN A 172 -17.81 -7.81 -6.10
CA GLN A 172 -18.63 -9.01 -6.09
C GLN A 172 -18.17 -9.98 -7.18
N ALA A 173 -17.90 -9.51 -8.40
CA ALA A 173 -17.38 -10.32 -9.50
C ALA A 173 -16.01 -10.96 -9.16
N CYS A 174 -15.14 -10.25 -8.43
CA CYS A 174 -13.88 -10.82 -7.90
C CYS A 174 -14.15 -11.93 -6.87
N ARG A 175 -15.12 -11.74 -5.97
CA ARG A 175 -15.48 -12.75 -4.95
C ARG A 175 -16.10 -13.99 -5.55
N ASP A 176 -16.92 -13.82 -6.57
CA ASP A 176 -17.59 -14.90 -7.28
C ASP A 176 -16.67 -15.61 -8.30
N GLY A 177 -15.45 -15.09 -8.49
CA GLY A 177 -14.46 -15.69 -9.40
C GLY A 177 -14.65 -15.37 -10.88
N TYR A 178 -15.51 -14.44 -11.25
CA TYR A 178 -15.69 -14.00 -12.64
C TYR A 178 -14.52 -13.18 -13.17
N ILE A 179 -13.87 -12.38 -12.30
CA ILE A 179 -12.68 -11.61 -12.63
C ILE A 179 -11.60 -11.81 -11.56
N TYR A 180 -10.35 -11.76 -11.98
CA TYR A 180 -9.20 -11.77 -11.11
C TYR A 180 -8.33 -10.53 -11.36
N VAL A 181 -8.12 -9.72 -10.32
CA VAL A 181 -7.23 -8.58 -10.39
C VAL A 181 -5.86 -8.99 -9.86
N HIS A 182 -4.92 -9.19 -10.77
CA HIS A 182 -3.55 -9.59 -10.45
C HIS A 182 -2.85 -8.50 -9.65
N ASP A 183 -2.09 -8.87 -8.63
CA ASP A 183 -1.28 -7.99 -7.78
C ASP A 183 -2.06 -6.79 -7.22
N MET A 184 -3.27 -7.03 -6.77
CA MET A 184 -4.19 -5.98 -6.30
C MET A 184 -3.57 -5.10 -5.21
N SER A 185 -2.72 -5.66 -4.36
CA SER A 185 -2.03 -4.93 -3.28
C SER A 185 -1.00 -3.91 -3.78
N ALA A 186 -0.51 -4.08 -5.02
CA ALA A 186 0.55 -3.25 -5.60
C ALA A 186 0.04 -2.21 -6.62
N ARG A 187 -1.25 -2.30 -7.02
CA ARG A 187 -1.78 -1.49 -8.13
C ARG A 187 -1.93 -0.01 -7.83
N ARG A 188 -1.94 0.37 -6.58
CA ARG A 188 -2.21 1.76 -6.19
C ARG A 188 -0.99 2.67 -6.37
N ASP A 189 0.19 2.22 -5.99
CA ASP A 189 1.36 3.07 -5.77
C ASP A 189 2.70 2.41 -6.12
N THR A 190 2.69 1.21 -6.70
CA THR A 190 3.90 0.46 -6.99
C THR A 190 3.96 0.09 -8.47
N MET A 191 5.15 0.26 -9.09
CA MET A 191 5.42 -0.30 -10.42
C MET A 191 5.42 -1.83 -10.32
N ASN A 192 4.76 -2.51 -11.27
CA ASN A 192 4.70 -3.97 -11.22
C ASN A 192 5.96 -4.59 -11.79
N CYS A 193 6.17 -4.51 -13.12
CA CYS A 193 7.32 -5.09 -13.80
C CYS A 193 8.01 -4.03 -14.67
N CYS A 194 9.29 -4.20 -14.94
CA CYS A 194 10.02 -3.31 -15.83
C CYS A 194 11.07 -4.02 -16.69
N LEU A 195 11.36 -3.42 -17.86
CA LEU A 195 12.60 -3.59 -18.61
C LEU A 195 13.51 -2.45 -18.19
N PHE A 196 14.65 -2.76 -17.57
CA PHE A 196 15.52 -1.75 -16.99
C PHE A 196 16.75 -1.51 -17.86
N ASP A 197 16.96 -0.28 -18.32
CA ASP A 197 18.10 0.11 -19.12
C ASP A 197 19.35 0.33 -18.24
N VAL A 198 19.98 -0.76 -17.85
CA VAL A 198 21.21 -0.74 -17.05
C VAL A 198 22.34 -0.02 -17.77
N LYS A 199 22.43 -0.14 -19.11
CA LYS A 199 23.49 0.48 -19.90
C LYS A 199 23.48 1.99 -19.78
N SER A 200 22.31 2.61 -19.94
CA SER A 200 22.17 4.07 -19.81
C SER A 200 22.50 4.56 -18.41
N VAL A 201 22.18 3.78 -17.37
CA VAL A 201 22.50 4.13 -15.98
C VAL A 201 24.00 4.07 -15.72
N LEU A 202 24.71 3.05 -16.22
CA LEU A 202 26.15 2.91 -15.99
C LEU A 202 27.00 3.94 -16.73
N THR A 203 26.56 4.37 -17.91
CA THR A 203 27.33 5.25 -18.78
C THR A 203 27.53 6.63 -18.15
N GLY A 204 28.78 7.01 -17.89
CA GLY A 204 29.15 8.29 -17.28
C GLY A 204 29.01 8.35 -15.76
N GLY A 205 28.51 7.29 -15.15
CA GLY A 205 28.23 7.23 -13.70
C GLY A 205 26.85 7.75 -13.33
N PHE A 206 26.45 7.52 -12.08
CA PHE A 206 25.10 7.83 -11.57
C PHE A 206 25.09 7.99 -10.04
N GLU A 207 24.04 8.61 -9.52
CA GLU A 207 23.80 8.71 -8.08
C GLU A 207 22.80 7.62 -7.64
N MET A 208 23.13 6.88 -6.58
CA MET A 208 22.24 5.94 -5.94
C MET A 208 22.38 6.07 -4.40
N GLY A 209 21.23 6.28 -3.75
CA GLY A 209 21.23 6.64 -2.34
C GLY A 209 21.88 8.01 -2.11
N ASN A 210 22.96 8.03 -1.31
CA ASN A 210 23.72 9.26 -1.03
C ASN A 210 25.15 9.19 -1.60
N LEU A 211 25.38 8.35 -2.60
CA LEU A 211 26.70 8.10 -3.15
C LEU A 211 26.67 8.22 -4.68
N TRP A 212 27.69 8.91 -5.22
CA TRP A 212 27.98 8.90 -6.65
C TRP A 212 28.77 7.64 -7.03
N TYR A 213 28.22 6.83 -7.93
CA TYR A 213 28.89 5.69 -8.55
C TYR A 213 29.56 6.13 -9.85
N ASN A 214 30.88 6.01 -9.91
CA ASN A 214 31.60 6.22 -11.17
C ASN A 214 31.36 5.05 -12.12
N GLU A 215 31.41 5.32 -13.41
CA GLU A 215 31.37 4.27 -14.42
C GLU A 215 32.45 3.21 -14.16
N PRO A 216 32.10 1.90 -14.16
CA PRO A 216 33.07 0.83 -13.93
C PRO A 216 34.22 0.84 -14.94
N LYS A 217 35.43 0.52 -14.49
CA LYS A 217 36.63 0.43 -15.32
C LYS A 217 37.06 -1.00 -15.62
N THR A 218 36.47 -1.97 -14.98
CA THR A 218 36.74 -3.41 -15.09
C THR A 218 35.47 -4.22 -15.03
N LEU A 219 35.56 -5.46 -15.51
CA LEU A 219 34.40 -6.35 -15.58
C LEU A 219 33.89 -6.75 -14.19
N ASP A 220 34.77 -7.06 -13.25
CA ASP A 220 34.45 -7.41 -11.87
C ASP A 220 33.67 -6.29 -11.17
N VAL A 221 34.13 -5.05 -11.27
CA VAL A 221 33.43 -3.89 -10.72
C VAL A 221 32.08 -3.66 -11.43
N ALA A 222 32.00 -3.93 -12.74
CA ALA A 222 30.74 -3.81 -13.46
C ALA A 222 29.69 -4.82 -12.94
N PHE A 223 30.08 -6.06 -12.68
CA PHE A 223 29.19 -7.05 -12.05
C PHE A 223 28.70 -6.59 -10.68
N ASP A 224 29.58 -6.07 -9.84
CA ASP A 224 29.19 -5.60 -8.50
C ASP A 224 28.20 -4.43 -8.57
N VAL A 225 28.51 -3.41 -9.37
CA VAL A 225 27.67 -2.21 -9.51
C VAL A 225 26.31 -2.55 -10.13
N ILE A 226 26.27 -3.41 -11.17
CA ILE A 226 25.01 -3.88 -11.73
C ILE A 226 24.20 -4.65 -10.71
N GLY A 227 24.84 -5.50 -9.91
CA GLY A 227 24.19 -6.21 -8.83
C GLY A 227 23.51 -5.28 -7.81
N ASP A 228 24.18 -4.19 -7.45
CA ASP A 228 23.63 -3.17 -6.53
C ASP A 228 22.46 -2.42 -7.16
N ILE A 229 22.57 -2.04 -8.45
CA ILE A 229 21.48 -1.41 -9.20
C ILE A 229 20.25 -2.32 -9.21
N VAL A 230 20.44 -3.59 -9.57
CA VAL A 230 19.35 -4.58 -9.65
C VAL A 230 18.65 -4.74 -8.29
N LEU A 231 19.40 -4.92 -7.21
CA LEU A 231 18.83 -5.06 -5.88
C LEU A 231 18.08 -3.80 -5.43
N SER A 232 18.65 -2.63 -5.68
CA SER A 232 18.04 -1.35 -5.33
C SER A 232 16.76 -1.11 -6.14
N ALA A 233 16.81 -1.23 -7.45
CA ALA A 233 15.67 -0.99 -8.34
C ALA A 233 14.56 -2.04 -8.15
N ALA A 234 14.91 -3.33 -8.04
CA ALA A 234 13.94 -4.38 -7.79
C ALA A 234 13.20 -4.20 -6.45
N SER A 235 13.84 -3.60 -5.45
CA SER A 235 13.20 -3.30 -4.18
C SER A 235 12.11 -2.22 -4.26
N GLN A 236 12.09 -1.42 -5.34
CA GLN A 236 11.11 -0.35 -5.56
C GLN A 236 9.90 -0.81 -6.38
N GLN A 237 9.90 -2.04 -6.86
CA GLN A 237 8.82 -2.60 -7.66
C GLN A 237 8.27 -3.89 -7.05
N TYR A 238 7.10 -4.32 -7.51
CA TYR A 238 6.42 -5.50 -6.97
C TYR A 238 6.74 -6.79 -7.74
N GLY A 239 6.87 -6.70 -9.05
CA GLY A 239 7.01 -7.85 -9.95
C GLY A 239 8.40 -8.00 -10.56
N GLY A 240 8.45 -8.55 -11.78
CA GLY A 240 9.69 -8.93 -12.46
C GLY A 240 10.55 -7.75 -12.89
N PHE A 241 11.85 -7.91 -12.74
CA PHE A 241 12.89 -6.99 -13.18
C PHE A 241 13.69 -7.63 -14.34
N THR A 242 13.67 -7.03 -15.50
CA THR A 242 14.36 -7.59 -16.67
C THR A 242 15.56 -6.73 -17.07
N VAL A 243 16.73 -7.37 -17.19
CA VAL A 243 17.94 -6.81 -17.76
C VAL A 243 18.06 -7.30 -19.21
N PRO A 244 17.74 -6.47 -20.20
CA PRO A 244 17.82 -6.87 -21.61
C PRO A 244 19.25 -6.86 -22.12
N SER A 245 19.60 -7.84 -22.97
CA SER A 245 20.87 -7.90 -23.71
C SER A 245 22.10 -7.74 -22.81
N VAL A 246 22.20 -8.60 -21.79
CA VAL A 246 23.26 -8.53 -20.77
C VAL A 246 24.66 -8.54 -21.39
N GLU A 247 24.86 -9.24 -22.53
CA GLU A 247 26.11 -9.27 -23.28
C GLU A 247 26.52 -7.87 -23.77
N ASN A 248 25.57 -7.06 -24.24
CA ASN A 248 25.83 -5.70 -24.70
C ASN A 248 26.16 -4.72 -23.59
N ILE A 249 25.71 -5.04 -22.37
CA ILE A 249 26.01 -4.26 -21.17
C ILE A 249 27.42 -4.58 -20.67
N LEU A 250 27.81 -5.85 -20.64
CA LEU A 250 29.08 -6.31 -20.08
C LEU A 250 30.26 -6.19 -21.05
N ALA A 251 30.03 -6.29 -22.38
CA ALA A 251 31.10 -6.27 -23.40
C ALA A 251 32.09 -5.11 -23.25
N PRO A 252 31.68 -3.84 -23.07
CA PRO A 252 32.64 -2.74 -22.92
C PRO A 252 33.57 -2.89 -21.70
N TYR A 253 33.09 -3.51 -20.66
CA TYR A 253 33.85 -3.74 -19.40
C TYR A 253 34.77 -4.96 -19.54
N ALA A 254 34.33 -5.99 -20.27
CA ALA A 254 35.18 -7.11 -20.65
C ALA A 254 36.37 -6.64 -21.51
N GLU A 255 36.14 -5.76 -22.49
CA GLU A 255 37.19 -5.15 -23.30
C GLU A 255 38.18 -4.33 -22.46
N LYS A 256 37.69 -3.52 -21.51
CA LYS A 256 38.55 -2.75 -20.59
C LYS A 256 39.41 -3.68 -19.71
N SER A 257 38.82 -4.77 -19.19
CA SER A 257 39.56 -5.79 -18.41
C SER A 257 40.60 -6.52 -19.28
N TYR A 258 40.23 -6.91 -20.48
CA TYR A 258 41.16 -7.54 -21.42
C TYR A 258 42.38 -6.65 -21.72
N ALA A 259 42.14 -5.39 -22.04
CA ALA A 259 43.22 -4.43 -22.25
C ALA A 259 44.13 -4.28 -21.01
N LYS A 260 43.56 -4.22 -19.82
CA LYS A 260 44.29 -4.20 -18.54
C LYS A 260 45.17 -5.44 -18.36
N TYR A 261 44.64 -6.63 -18.67
CA TYR A 261 45.38 -7.89 -18.54
C TYR A 261 46.50 -8.00 -19.60
N LEU A 262 46.28 -7.58 -20.85
CA LEU A 262 47.31 -7.51 -21.85
C LEU A 262 48.49 -6.64 -21.39
N GLU A 263 48.22 -5.43 -20.90
CA GLU A 263 49.25 -4.54 -20.37
C GLU A 263 50.02 -5.16 -19.17
N LYS A 264 49.29 -5.79 -18.26
CA LYS A 264 49.88 -6.49 -17.09
C LYS A 264 50.85 -7.58 -17.50
N TYR A 265 50.46 -8.45 -18.44
CA TYR A 265 51.26 -9.59 -18.83
C TYR A 265 52.43 -9.20 -19.73
N ARG A 266 52.31 -8.15 -20.56
CA ARG A 266 53.44 -7.54 -21.28
C ARG A 266 54.50 -6.98 -20.33
N LYS A 267 54.07 -6.28 -19.28
CA LYS A 267 54.96 -5.77 -18.23
C LYS A 267 55.71 -6.87 -17.47
N LEU A 268 55.09 -8.05 -17.36
CA LEU A 268 55.70 -9.23 -16.75
C LEU A 268 56.63 -9.99 -17.66
N GLY A 269 56.76 -9.58 -18.94
CA GLY A 269 57.71 -10.14 -19.92
C GLY A 269 57.27 -11.48 -20.51
N LEU A 270 55.94 -11.79 -20.52
CA LEU A 270 55.45 -12.98 -21.20
C LEU A 270 55.63 -12.85 -22.75
N PRO A 271 55.88 -13.98 -23.45
CA PRO A 271 55.82 -13.98 -24.91
C PRO A 271 54.45 -13.53 -25.45
N GLU A 272 54.44 -12.72 -26.52
CA GLU A 272 53.20 -12.11 -27.03
C GLU A 272 52.09 -13.14 -27.33
N GLU A 273 52.46 -14.29 -27.91
CA GLU A 273 51.53 -15.41 -28.18
C GLU A 273 50.81 -15.92 -26.91
N LYS A 274 51.47 -15.86 -25.76
CA LYS A 274 50.88 -16.26 -24.46
C LYS A 274 50.17 -15.15 -23.77
N VAL A 275 50.50 -13.90 -24.03
CA VAL A 275 49.86 -12.72 -23.42
C VAL A 275 48.37 -12.70 -23.73
N GLU A 276 48.00 -12.88 -25.01
CA GLU A 276 46.58 -12.88 -25.43
C GLU A 276 45.79 -14.06 -24.80
N GLU A 277 46.39 -15.27 -24.83
CA GLU A 277 45.79 -16.48 -24.28
C GLU A 277 45.48 -16.31 -22.77
N VAL A 278 46.47 -15.87 -22.00
CA VAL A 278 46.31 -15.73 -20.54
C VAL A 278 45.38 -14.56 -20.17
N ALA A 279 45.48 -13.44 -20.91
CA ALA A 279 44.61 -12.31 -20.69
C ALA A 279 43.14 -12.67 -20.96
N TRP A 280 42.87 -13.46 -22.02
CA TRP A 280 41.51 -13.93 -22.32
C TRP A 280 41.01 -14.92 -21.26
N ALA A 281 41.84 -15.83 -20.79
CA ALA A 281 41.50 -16.76 -19.70
C ALA A 281 41.13 -16.02 -18.40
N ASP A 282 41.83 -14.91 -18.10
CA ASP A 282 41.47 -14.09 -16.92
C ASP A 282 40.11 -13.40 -17.12
N VAL A 283 39.80 -12.88 -18.30
CA VAL A 283 38.47 -12.30 -18.59
C VAL A 283 37.36 -13.35 -18.48
N GLN A 284 37.59 -14.57 -19.02
CA GLN A 284 36.64 -15.66 -18.90
C GLN A 284 36.37 -16.01 -17.43
N ARG A 285 37.44 -16.09 -16.62
CA ARG A 285 37.30 -16.34 -15.18
C ARG A 285 36.55 -15.22 -14.47
N ASP A 286 36.81 -13.97 -14.77
CA ASP A 286 36.09 -12.83 -14.21
C ASP A 286 34.60 -12.90 -14.57
N MET A 287 34.28 -13.30 -15.83
CA MET A 287 32.91 -13.50 -16.28
C MET A 287 32.19 -14.61 -15.48
N GLU A 288 32.83 -15.77 -15.34
CA GLU A 288 32.29 -16.90 -14.56
C GLU A 288 32.07 -16.53 -13.10
N GLN A 289 33.05 -15.87 -12.48
CA GLN A 289 32.94 -15.42 -11.08
C GLN A 289 31.89 -14.32 -10.92
N GLY A 290 31.74 -13.43 -11.89
CA GLY A 290 30.73 -12.39 -11.90
C GLY A 290 29.31 -12.95 -11.93
N PHE A 291 29.04 -13.91 -12.83
CA PHE A 291 27.73 -14.57 -12.87
C PHE A 291 27.46 -15.42 -11.62
N GLN A 292 28.45 -16.12 -11.08
CA GLN A 292 28.34 -16.83 -9.82
C GLN A 292 28.02 -15.86 -8.65
N GLY A 293 28.65 -14.69 -8.65
CA GLY A 293 28.39 -13.63 -7.68
C GLY A 293 26.94 -13.12 -7.76
N TRP A 294 26.40 -12.97 -8.95
CA TRP A 294 24.99 -12.61 -9.15
C TRP A 294 24.04 -13.71 -8.70
N GLU A 295 24.35 -14.96 -9.01
CA GLU A 295 23.55 -16.10 -8.52
C GLU A 295 23.42 -16.08 -7.00
N TYR A 296 24.51 -15.89 -6.28
CA TYR A 296 24.47 -15.76 -4.83
C TYR A 296 23.75 -14.50 -4.37
N LYS A 297 24.08 -13.35 -4.93
CA LYS A 297 23.53 -12.05 -4.53
C LYS A 297 21.99 -12.03 -4.70
N PHE A 298 21.48 -12.50 -5.83
CA PHE A 298 20.06 -12.43 -6.13
C PHE A 298 19.20 -13.51 -5.45
N ASN A 299 19.82 -14.61 -5.01
CA ASN A 299 19.13 -15.68 -4.29
C ASN A 299 19.30 -15.64 -2.77
N SER A 300 20.18 -14.80 -2.24
CA SER A 300 20.48 -14.74 -0.80
C SER A 300 20.23 -13.37 -0.17
N VAL A 301 20.20 -12.29 -0.94
CA VAL A 301 19.97 -10.94 -0.43
C VAL A 301 18.52 -10.54 -0.69
N SER A 302 17.72 -10.60 0.36
CA SER A 302 16.32 -10.15 0.30
C SER A 302 16.19 -8.63 0.39
N SER A 303 15.15 -8.10 -0.22
CA SER A 303 14.76 -6.69 -0.05
C SER A 303 14.28 -6.41 1.37
N SER A 304 14.06 -5.13 1.69
CA SER A 304 13.42 -4.73 2.96
C SER A 304 11.99 -5.27 3.13
N ARG A 305 11.38 -5.76 2.05
CA ARG A 305 10.07 -6.43 2.06
C ARG A 305 10.17 -7.93 2.35
N GLY A 306 11.39 -8.50 2.35
CA GLY A 306 11.64 -9.92 2.58
C GLY A 306 11.47 -10.80 1.34
N ASP A 307 11.33 -10.21 0.16
CA ASP A 307 11.34 -10.90 -1.12
C ASP A 307 12.72 -10.85 -1.76
N TYR A 308 13.05 -11.87 -2.54
CA TYR A 308 14.20 -11.88 -3.41
C TYR A 308 13.84 -11.24 -4.74
N PRO A 309 14.80 -10.57 -5.44
CA PRO A 309 14.51 -9.97 -6.72
C PRO A 309 14.12 -11.04 -7.75
N PHE A 310 12.98 -10.82 -8.43
CA PHE A 310 12.52 -11.70 -9.52
C PHE A 310 13.12 -11.21 -10.83
N ILE A 311 14.28 -11.79 -11.21
CA ILE A 311 15.11 -11.28 -12.30
C ILE A 311 14.99 -12.16 -13.55
N THR A 312 14.83 -11.51 -14.69
CA THR A 312 15.01 -12.08 -16.03
C THR A 312 16.16 -11.40 -16.73
N MET A 313 17.02 -12.16 -17.34
CA MET A 313 18.10 -11.65 -18.21
C MET A 313 17.92 -12.20 -19.61
N THR A 314 18.08 -11.35 -20.62
CA THR A 314 18.15 -11.81 -22.00
C THR A 314 19.57 -11.73 -22.51
N ALA A 315 19.99 -12.74 -23.27
CA ALA A 315 21.30 -12.83 -23.89
C ALA A 315 21.17 -13.43 -25.29
N GLY A 316 22.20 -13.27 -26.13
CA GLY A 316 22.26 -13.86 -27.46
C GLY A 316 21.37 -13.16 -28.50
N THR A 317 20.86 -11.96 -28.21
CA THR A 317 20.07 -11.16 -29.16
C THR A 317 20.93 -10.24 -30.02
N GLY A 318 22.19 -10.04 -29.64
CA GLY A 318 23.15 -9.22 -30.37
C GLY A 318 23.82 -9.99 -31.49
N THR A 319 24.14 -9.27 -32.60
CA THR A 319 24.92 -9.78 -33.74
C THR A 319 26.37 -9.31 -33.71
N SER A 320 26.77 -8.61 -32.65
CA SER A 320 28.17 -8.19 -32.46
C SER A 320 29.07 -9.41 -32.19
N ARG A 321 30.15 -9.50 -32.93
CA ARG A 321 31.18 -10.52 -32.73
C ARG A 321 32.02 -10.20 -31.54
#